data_42f38d1165255aae168af7c99da9c346
#
_entry.id   42f38d1165255aae168af7c99da9c346
#
_cell.length_a   1.000
_cell.length_b   1.000
_cell.length_c   1.000
_cell.angle_alpha   90.00
_cell.angle_beta   90.00
_cell.angle_gamma   90.00
#
_symmetry.space_group_name_H-M   'P 1'
#
loop_
_entity.id
_entity.type
_entity.pdbx_description
1 polymer ?
#
loop_
_entity_poly.entity_id
_entity_poly.type
_entity_poly.pdbx_seq_one_letter_code
_entity_poly.pdbx_strand_id
1 'polypeptide(L)'
;MYLQTHIFNIRFWLCTVFMVLGAVCCGVVQAKMPAAGLKIENIASAQFIDDSGNRYFAVSQPVITQILPAYAASLTPANDIQANPDQIITWQHTLTNTGNAQNSFSFNMLDLGGDSGVLINLILIHDVNNNGIYDTGDIIINPAVHQETLEAGQKISLLVTAHVPQNALADNVFLANIQVKSTASNVPVLSRIDKVYLTAPNFKLIKKTDNNVYIQSS
;
A
#
# COMPACT_ATOMS: atom_id res chain seq x y z
N MET A 1 -34.21 51.01 -4.56
CA MET A 1 -33.04 50.61 -3.72
C MET A 1 -32.91 49.11 -3.52
N TYR A 2 -33.56 48.26 -4.31
CA TYR A 2 -33.55 46.80 -4.20
C TYR A 2 -32.73 46.07 -5.28
N LEU A 3 -32.26 46.76 -6.33
CA LEU A 3 -31.53 46.13 -7.44
C LEU A 3 -30.03 45.93 -7.18
N GLN A 4 -29.41 46.71 -6.26
CA GLN A 4 -27.96 46.60 -6.01
C GLN A 4 -27.55 45.43 -5.12
N THR A 5 -28.43 44.95 -4.26
CA THR A 5 -28.15 43.83 -3.35
C THR A 5 -28.14 42.48 -4.07
N HIS A 6 -28.95 42.30 -5.10
CA HIS A 6 -28.97 41.06 -5.87
C HIS A 6 -27.76 40.87 -6.79
N ILE A 7 -27.23 41.98 -7.37
CA ILE A 7 -26.05 41.91 -8.22
C ILE A 7 -24.79 41.59 -7.42
N PHE A 8 -24.69 42.08 -6.17
CA PHE A 8 -23.58 41.79 -5.29
C PHE A 8 -23.56 40.30 -4.85
N ASN A 9 -24.73 39.75 -4.54
CA ASN A 9 -24.85 38.32 -4.18
C ASN A 9 -24.53 37.37 -5.34
N ILE A 10 -24.96 37.70 -6.57
CA ILE A 10 -24.66 36.88 -7.75
C ILE A 10 -23.17 36.89 -8.08
N ARG A 11 -22.49 38.00 -7.96
CA ARG A 11 -21.03 38.09 -8.18
C ARG A 11 -20.22 37.33 -7.12
N PHE A 12 -20.66 37.38 -5.88
CA PHE A 12 -20.03 36.63 -4.79
C PHE A 12 -20.22 35.11 -4.98
N TRP A 13 -21.39 34.68 -5.37
CA TRP A 13 -21.67 33.28 -5.67
C TRP A 13 -20.90 32.77 -6.91
N LEU A 14 -20.80 33.57 -7.97
CA LEU A 14 -20.00 33.23 -9.15
C LEU A 14 -18.49 33.11 -8.80
N CYS A 15 -17.94 34.01 -8.01
CA CYS A 15 -16.55 33.92 -7.57
C CYS A 15 -16.28 32.70 -6.69
N THR A 16 -17.19 32.34 -5.79
CA THR A 16 -17.06 31.15 -4.95
C THR A 16 -17.17 29.83 -5.76
N VAL A 17 -18.08 29.77 -6.71
CA VAL A 17 -18.22 28.63 -7.61
C VAL A 17 -16.97 28.46 -8.49
N PHE A 18 -16.41 29.54 -9.02
CA PHE A 18 -15.17 29.50 -9.80
C PHE A 18 -13.95 29.08 -8.96
N MET A 19 -13.89 29.53 -7.69
CA MET A 19 -12.83 29.15 -6.76
C MET A 19 -12.91 27.67 -6.36
N VAL A 20 -14.11 27.12 -6.18
CA VAL A 20 -14.33 25.70 -5.88
C VAL A 20 -14.08 24.83 -7.11
N LEU A 21 -14.48 25.26 -8.34
CA LEU A 21 -14.14 24.55 -9.57
C LEU A 21 -12.64 24.55 -9.87
N GLY A 22 -11.92 25.63 -9.55
CA GLY A 22 -10.47 25.72 -9.70
C GLY A 22 -9.71 24.78 -8.77
N ALA A 23 -10.21 24.53 -7.56
CA ALA A 23 -9.60 23.64 -6.57
C ALA A 23 -9.76 22.15 -6.93
N VAL A 24 -10.80 21.78 -7.67
CA VAL A 24 -11.06 20.39 -8.09
C VAL A 24 -10.18 19.97 -9.28
N CYS A 25 -9.65 20.92 -10.05
CA CYS A 25 -8.75 20.64 -11.19
C CYS A 25 -7.26 20.50 -10.83
N CYS A 26 -6.85 20.70 -9.57
CA CYS A 26 -5.50 20.34 -9.12
C CYS A 26 -5.41 18.84 -8.89
N GLY A 27 -5.53 18.05 -9.94
CA GLY A 27 -5.10 16.66 -9.94
C GLY A 27 -3.61 16.64 -9.56
N VAL A 28 -3.25 15.86 -8.55
CA VAL A 28 -1.85 15.67 -8.16
C VAL A 28 -1.18 14.97 -9.33
N VAL A 29 -0.46 15.72 -10.15
CA VAL A 29 0.40 15.14 -11.19
C VAL A 29 1.57 14.49 -10.45
N GLN A 30 1.45 13.20 -10.17
CA GLN A 30 2.60 12.42 -9.72
C GLN A 30 3.55 12.24 -10.90
N ALA A 31 4.70 12.90 -10.82
CA ALA A 31 5.77 12.67 -11.78
C ALA A 31 6.25 11.22 -11.63
N LYS A 32 5.96 10.39 -12.63
CA LYS A 32 6.49 9.02 -12.69
C LYS A 32 7.99 9.09 -12.97
N MET A 33 8.80 8.34 -12.23
CA MET A 33 10.23 8.23 -12.54
C MET A 33 10.42 7.70 -13.97
N PRO A 34 11.40 8.25 -14.74
CA PRO A 34 11.74 7.71 -16.04
C PRO A 34 12.14 6.24 -15.92
N ALA A 35 11.71 5.41 -16.85
CA ALA A 35 12.04 3.99 -16.88
C ALA A 35 13.54 3.76 -16.98
N ALA A 36 14.05 2.75 -16.29
CA ALA A 36 15.43 2.31 -16.45
C ALA A 36 15.72 1.91 -17.89
N GLY A 37 16.91 2.21 -18.37
CA GLY A 37 17.34 1.95 -19.75
C GLY A 37 16.93 3.03 -20.76
N LEU A 38 16.06 3.98 -20.40
CA LEU A 38 15.70 5.10 -21.25
C LEU A 38 16.97 5.90 -21.59
N LYS A 39 17.15 6.20 -22.86
CA LYS A 39 18.25 7.04 -23.36
C LYS A 39 17.75 8.46 -23.61
N ILE A 40 18.46 9.43 -23.08
CA ILE A 40 18.27 10.85 -23.32
C ILE A 40 19.39 11.30 -24.24
N GLU A 41 19.04 11.81 -25.42
CA GLU A 41 19.97 12.27 -26.41
C GLU A 41 19.93 13.79 -26.45
N ASN A 42 21.11 14.41 -26.32
CA ASN A 42 21.29 15.84 -26.42
C ASN A 42 22.13 16.15 -27.68
N ILE A 43 21.58 16.95 -28.58
CA ILE A 43 22.22 17.42 -29.80
C ILE A 43 22.19 18.94 -29.79
N ALA A 44 23.33 19.58 -29.98
CA ALA A 44 23.41 21.02 -30.18
C ALA A 44 23.47 21.35 -31.69
N SER A 45 22.72 22.35 -32.09
CA SER A 45 22.80 22.90 -33.46
C SER A 45 23.09 24.39 -33.41
N ALA A 46 23.88 24.86 -34.35
CA ALA A 46 24.18 26.25 -34.54
C ALA A 46 23.99 26.65 -36.01
N GLN A 47 23.46 27.85 -36.20
CA GLN A 47 23.40 28.48 -37.53
C GLN A 47 24.16 29.78 -37.46
N PHE A 48 24.97 30.05 -38.47
CA PHE A 48 25.67 31.34 -38.63
C PHE A 48 25.64 31.80 -40.09
N ILE A 49 25.81 33.09 -40.29
CA ILE A 49 25.82 33.73 -41.59
C ILE A 49 27.16 34.44 -41.72
N ASP A 50 27.83 34.24 -42.83
CA ASP A 50 29.07 34.96 -43.13
C ASP A 50 28.81 36.39 -43.63
N ASP A 51 29.87 37.18 -43.78
CA ASP A 51 29.80 38.56 -44.25
C ASP A 51 29.27 38.69 -45.69
N SER A 52 29.23 37.60 -46.44
CA SER A 52 28.66 37.52 -47.79
C SER A 52 27.20 37.09 -47.81
N GLY A 53 26.58 36.84 -46.64
CA GLY A 53 25.19 36.44 -46.51
C GLY A 53 24.93 34.94 -46.67
N ASN A 54 25.98 34.10 -46.76
CA ASN A 54 25.84 32.65 -46.84
C ASN A 54 25.49 32.06 -45.46
N ARG A 55 24.58 31.08 -45.43
CA ARG A 55 24.15 30.40 -44.19
C ARG A 55 24.90 29.09 -44.04
N TYR A 56 25.37 28.85 -42.81
CA TYR A 56 26.05 27.62 -42.42
C TYR A 56 25.33 26.99 -41.23
N PHE A 57 25.36 25.66 -41.22
CA PHE A 57 24.76 24.87 -40.13
C PHE A 57 25.86 23.95 -39.57
N ALA A 58 25.93 23.91 -38.24
CA ALA A 58 26.77 22.97 -37.52
C ALA A 58 25.89 22.18 -36.54
N VAL A 59 26.10 20.88 -36.48
CA VAL A 59 25.40 19.99 -35.56
C VAL A 59 26.46 19.19 -34.80
N SER A 60 26.33 19.13 -33.49
CA SER A 60 27.23 18.34 -32.65
C SER A 60 26.97 16.84 -32.82
N GLN A 61 27.94 16.02 -32.44
CA GLN A 61 27.67 14.62 -32.15
C GLN A 61 26.71 14.55 -30.96
N PRO A 62 25.81 13.54 -30.95
CA PRO A 62 24.88 13.35 -29.83
C PRO A 62 25.62 12.94 -28.53
N VAL A 63 25.22 13.53 -27.43
CA VAL A 63 25.61 13.07 -26.10
C VAL A 63 24.45 12.25 -25.53
N ILE A 64 24.71 10.97 -25.26
CA ILE A 64 23.70 10.03 -24.78
C ILE A 64 23.88 9.81 -23.27
N THR A 65 22.82 10.06 -22.51
CA THR A 65 22.71 9.73 -21.09
C THR A 65 21.69 8.60 -20.93
N GLN A 66 22.03 7.53 -20.23
CA GLN A 66 21.12 6.42 -19.95
C GLN A 66 20.62 6.49 -18.51
N ILE A 67 19.30 6.32 -18.31
CA ILE A 67 18.70 6.22 -16.99
C ILE A 67 19.06 4.87 -16.38
N LEU A 68 19.69 4.89 -15.21
CA LEU A 68 20.06 3.68 -14.48
C LEU A 68 18.86 3.13 -13.68
N PRO A 69 18.86 1.80 -13.38
CA PRO A 69 17.88 1.21 -12.49
C PRO A 69 17.98 1.80 -11.07
N ALA A 70 16.85 2.24 -10.53
CA ALA A 70 16.68 2.61 -9.14
C ALA A 70 15.64 1.67 -8.54
N TYR A 71 16.07 0.80 -7.64
CA TYR A 71 15.23 -0.19 -6.98
C TYR A 71 14.69 0.37 -5.67
N ALA A 72 13.38 0.29 -5.49
CA ALA A 72 12.70 0.69 -4.28
C ALA A 72 11.39 -0.09 -4.14
N ALA A 73 10.91 -0.26 -2.92
CA ALA A 73 9.63 -0.90 -2.65
C ALA A 73 8.97 -0.30 -1.42
N SER A 74 7.66 -0.43 -1.33
CA SER A 74 6.89 -0.09 -0.14
C SER A 74 5.92 -1.21 0.20
N LEU A 75 5.72 -1.43 1.49
CA LEU A 75 4.71 -2.30 2.06
C LEU A 75 3.82 -1.45 2.96
N THR A 76 2.49 -1.59 2.84
CA THR A 76 1.54 -0.85 3.68
C THR A 76 1.84 -1.06 5.17
N PRO A 77 1.45 -0.11 6.04
CA PRO A 77 1.66 -0.24 7.47
C PRO A 77 1.05 -1.51 8.06
N ALA A 78 1.53 -1.90 9.22
CA ALA A 78 0.95 -2.92 10.06
C ALA A 78 -0.49 -2.56 10.47
N ASN A 79 -1.29 -3.58 10.72
CA ASN A 79 -2.69 -3.44 11.13
C ASN A 79 -2.91 -4.08 12.51
N ASP A 80 -3.69 -3.39 13.34
CA ASP A 80 -4.14 -3.90 14.62
C ASP A 80 -5.63 -4.25 14.50
N ILE A 81 -6.01 -5.46 14.88
CA ILE A 81 -7.39 -5.94 14.86
C ILE A 81 -7.81 -6.50 16.21
N GLN A 82 -9.10 -6.58 16.43
CA GLN A 82 -9.69 -7.25 17.57
C GLN A 82 -10.36 -8.55 17.12
N ALA A 83 -10.23 -9.61 17.91
CA ALA A 83 -10.81 -10.89 17.62
C ALA A 83 -11.27 -11.62 18.90
N ASN A 84 -12.08 -12.67 18.70
CA ASN A 84 -12.43 -13.61 19.75
C ASN A 84 -11.59 -14.89 19.61
N PRO A 85 -11.46 -15.72 20.66
CA PRO A 85 -10.94 -17.06 20.53
C PRO A 85 -11.69 -17.85 19.45
N ASP A 86 -10.98 -18.76 18.75
CA ASP A 86 -11.51 -19.60 17.67
C ASP A 86 -11.92 -18.85 16.39
N GLN A 87 -11.51 -17.58 16.24
CA GLN A 87 -11.83 -16.77 15.07
C GLN A 87 -10.71 -16.86 14.02
N ILE A 88 -11.09 -16.94 12.75
CA ILE A 88 -10.17 -16.71 11.63
C ILE A 88 -10.03 -15.20 11.43
N ILE A 89 -8.79 -14.75 11.33
CA ILE A 89 -8.42 -13.34 11.15
C ILE A 89 -7.65 -13.16 9.86
N THR A 90 -7.75 -11.97 9.27
CA THR A 90 -7.04 -11.61 8.06
C THR A 90 -6.56 -10.16 8.13
N TRP A 91 -5.26 -9.95 7.92
CA TRP A 91 -4.67 -8.63 7.69
C TRP A 91 -4.39 -8.44 6.21
N GLN A 92 -4.56 -7.21 5.74
CA GLN A 92 -4.36 -6.86 4.34
C GLN A 92 -3.15 -5.95 4.19
N HIS A 93 -2.28 -6.27 3.24
CA HIS A 93 -1.14 -5.44 2.86
C HIS A 93 -1.11 -5.22 1.36
N THR A 94 -0.44 -4.15 0.96
CA THR A 94 -0.12 -3.90 -0.44
C THR A 94 1.39 -3.75 -0.58
N LEU A 95 2.00 -4.62 -1.38
CA LEU A 95 3.38 -4.47 -1.82
C LEU A 95 3.40 -3.70 -3.12
N THR A 96 4.22 -2.66 -3.20
CA THR A 96 4.39 -1.85 -4.40
C THR A 96 5.86 -1.77 -4.76
N ASN A 97 6.20 -2.04 -6.03
CA ASN A 97 7.51 -1.69 -6.57
C ASN A 97 7.52 -0.18 -6.87
N THR A 98 8.16 0.60 -6.03
CA THR A 98 8.26 2.07 -6.18
C THR A 98 9.51 2.51 -6.94
N GLY A 99 10.30 1.56 -7.45
CA GLY A 99 11.45 1.81 -8.31
C GLY A 99 11.07 2.11 -9.76
N ASN A 100 12.08 2.30 -10.61
CA ASN A 100 11.92 2.54 -12.05
C ASN A 100 12.29 1.34 -12.93
N ALA A 101 12.56 0.19 -12.34
CA ALA A 101 12.91 -1.06 -13.00
C ALA A 101 12.08 -2.21 -12.42
N GLN A 102 11.95 -3.29 -13.19
CA GLN A 102 11.40 -4.55 -12.71
C GLN A 102 12.23 -5.05 -11.52
N ASN A 103 11.56 -5.59 -10.51
CA ASN A 103 12.18 -6.11 -9.30
C ASN A 103 11.47 -7.37 -8.80
N SER A 104 12.22 -8.32 -8.27
CA SER A 104 11.67 -9.55 -7.71
C SER A 104 11.77 -9.52 -6.18
N PHE A 105 10.77 -10.10 -5.54
CA PHE A 105 10.59 -10.09 -4.09
C PHE A 105 10.38 -11.51 -3.57
N SER A 106 11.09 -11.83 -2.51
CA SER A 106 10.87 -13.02 -1.68
C SER A 106 10.17 -12.63 -0.39
N PHE A 107 9.51 -13.57 0.22
CA PHE A 107 8.67 -13.37 1.40
C PHE A 107 9.12 -14.21 2.56
N ASN A 108 8.86 -13.73 3.76
CA ASN A 108 8.95 -14.50 4.99
C ASN A 108 7.78 -14.15 5.89
N MET A 109 7.30 -15.14 6.64
CA MET A 109 6.22 -14.99 7.61
C MET A 109 6.66 -15.62 8.92
N LEU A 110 6.56 -14.86 9.99
CA LEU A 110 7.00 -15.28 11.32
C LEU A 110 5.87 -15.01 12.33
N ASP A 111 5.56 -16.01 13.11
CA ASP A 111 4.92 -15.80 14.40
C ASP A 111 6.01 -15.37 15.38
N LEU A 112 5.81 -14.22 16.05
CA LEU A 112 6.84 -13.64 16.90
C LEU A 112 6.77 -14.23 18.31
N GLY A 113 7.91 -14.75 18.79
CA GLY A 113 8.04 -15.14 20.18
C GLY A 113 7.96 -13.92 21.11
N GLY A 114 7.36 -14.11 22.30
CA GLY A 114 7.20 -13.08 23.32
C GLY A 114 5.81 -12.44 23.37
N ASP A 115 4.88 -12.86 22.53
CA ASP A 115 3.46 -12.57 22.60
C ASP A 115 2.74 -13.58 23.54
N SER A 116 1.41 -13.59 23.51
CA SER A 116 0.59 -14.44 24.39
C SER A 116 0.43 -15.89 23.92
N GLY A 117 1.05 -16.28 22.81
CA GLY A 117 0.96 -17.62 22.24
C GLY A 117 1.24 -17.66 20.74
N VAL A 118 0.90 -18.77 20.11
CA VAL A 118 1.14 -19.06 18.69
C VAL A 118 -0.19 -19.05 17.92
N LEU A 119 -0.24 -18.30 16.83
CA LEU A 119 -1.34 -18.33 15.89
C LEU A 119 -1.34 -19.67 15.13
N ILE A 120 -2.53 -20.23 14.89
CA ILE A 120 -2.70 -21.47 14.17
C ILE A 120 -2.86 -21.19 12.68
N ASN A 121 -2.21 -22.00 11.82
CA ASN A 121 -2.32 -21.89 10.37
C ASN A 121 -2.02 -20.46 9.84
N LEU A 122 -0.95 -19.85 10.35
CA LEU A 122 -0.48 -18.55 9.84
C LEU A 122 0.04 -18.74 8.42
N ILE A 123 -0.66 -18.15 7.44
CA ILE A 123 -0.34 -18.24 6.01
C ILE A 123 -0.30 -16.89 5.36
N LEU A 124 0.53 -16.75 4.33
CA LEU A 124 0.60 -15.58 3.46
C LEU A 124 0.01 -15.93 2.09
N ILE A 125 -0.80 -15.03 1.56
CA ILE A 125 -1.56 -15.25 0.34
C ILE A 125 -1.36 -14.04 -0.59
N HIS A 126 -1.17 -14.27 -1.88
CA HIS A 126 -1.34 -13.28 -2.91
C HIS A 126 -2.82 -13.27 -3.34
N ASP A 127 -3.53 -12.23 -2.97
CA ASP A 127 -4.92 -11.96 -3.35
C ASP A 127 -4.94 -11.46 -4.79
N VAL A 128 -5.17 -12.37 -5.71
CA VAL A 128 -5.05 -12.12 -7.16
C VAL A 128 -6.16 -11.23 -7.66
N ASN A 129 -7.38 -11.40 -7.13
CA ASN A 129 -8.56 -10.64 -7.53
C ASN A 129 -8.75 -9.34 -6.73
N ASN A 130 -7.90 -9.13 -5.70
CA ASN A 130 -7.87 -7.93 -4.83
C ASN A 130 -9.21 -7.66 -4.13
N ASN A 131 -9.90 -8.73 -3.69
CA ASN A 131 -11.18 -8.63 -2.99
C ASN A 131 -11.04 -8.63 -1.45
N GLY A 132 -9.84 -8.89 -0.93
CA GLY A 132 -9.53 -8.91 0.50
C GLY A 132 -9.99 -10.16 1.23
N ILE A 133 -10.37 -11.20 0.52
CA ILE A 133 -10.86 -12.48 1.07
C ILE A 133 -10.08 -13.60 0.39
N TYR A 134 -9.58 -14.55 1.19
CA TYR A 134 -8.96 -15.74 0.63
C TYR A 134 -10.00 -16.64 -0.05
N ASP A 135 -9.89 -16.81 -1.36
CA ASP A 135 -10.81 -17.59 -2.17
C ASP A 135 -10.12 -18.36 -3.32
N THR A 136 -10.96 -18.96 -4.18
CA THR A 136 -10.47 -19.72 -5.32
C THR A 136 -9.80 -18.79 -6.35
N GLY A 137 -8.56 -19.10 -6.68
CA GLY A 137 -7.73 -18.32 -7.62
C GLY A 137 -6.61 -17.56 -6.94
N ASP A 138 -6.66 -17.40 -5.62
CA ASP A 138 -5.57 -16.83 -4.85
C ASP A 138 -4.41 -17.81 -4.69
N ILE A 139 -3.23 -17.26 -4.50
CA ILE A 139 -2.00 -18.03 -4.44
C ILE A 139 -1.45 -18.03 -3.01
N ILE A 140 -1.40 -19.21 -2.39
CA ILE A 140 -0.67 -19.36 -1.12
C ILE A 140 0.82 -19.21 -1.39
N ILE A 141 1.42 -18.20 -0.76
CA ILE A 141 2.86 -17.94 -0.84
C ILE A 141 3.60 -18.90 0.07
N ASN A 142 4.43 -19.75 -0.54
CA ASN A 142 5.40 -20.56 0.20
C ASN A 142 6.70 -19.74 0.36
N PRO A 143 7.05 -19.27 1.57
CA PRO A 143 8.21 -18.41 1.77
C PRO A 143 9.54 -18.99 1.32
N ALA A 144 9.66 -20.32 1.29
CA ALA A 144 10.91 -21.00 0.93
C ALA A 144 11.24 -20.92 -0.57
N VAL A 145 10.24 -20.79 -1.43
CA VAL A 145 10.42 -20.94 -2.89
C VAL A 145 9.68 -19.90 -3.73
N HIS A 146 8.68 -19.25 -3.18
CA HIS A 146 7.86 -18.30 -3.94
C HIS A 146 8.53 -16.94 -4.09
N GLN A 147 8.52 -16.43 -5.30
CA GLN A 147 8.96 -15.07 -5.62
C GLN A 147 7.93 -14.39 -6.52
N GLU A 148 7.67 -13.12 -6.24
CA GLU A 148 6.86 -12.26 -7.08
C GLU A 148 7.74 -11.27 -7.82
N THR A 149 7.51 -11.12 -9.12
CA THR A 149 8.22 -10.14 -9.95
C THR A 149 7.27 -9.03 -10.35
N LEU A 150 7.58 -7.82 -9.95
CA LEU A 150 6.76 -6.63 -10.17
C LEU A 150 7.45 -5.65 -11.12
N GLU A 151 6.72 -5.19 -12.11
CA GLU A 151 7.13 -4.07 -12.95
C GLU A 151 7.20 -2.76 -12.16
N ALA A 152 7.88 -1.74 -12.72
CA ALA A 152 7.96 -0.41 -12.13
C ALA A 152 6.56 0.19 -11.88
N GLY A 153 6.24 0.47 -10.63
CA GLY A 153 4.93 0.99 -10.19
C GLY A 153 3.84 -0.05 -10.03
N GLN A 154 4.12 -1.32 -10.33
CA GLN A 154 3.16 -2.40 -10.11
C GLN A 154 3.00 -2.69 -8.61
N LYS A 155 1.80 -3.12 -8.25
CA LYS A 155 1.43 -3.50 -6.88
C LYS A 155 0.62 -4.80 -6.87
N ILE A 156 0.75 -5.51 -5.75
CA ILE A 156 -0.03 -6.70 -5.44
C ILE A 156 -0.67 -6.58 -4.06
N SER A 157 -1.81 -7.22 -3.90
CA SER A 157 -2.48 -7.39 -2.62
C SER A 157 -1.99 -8.66 -1.93
N LEU A 158 -1.70 -8.56 -0.64
CA LEU A 158 -1.25 -9.66 0.20
C LEU A 158 -2.20 -9.81 1.38
N LEU A 159 -2.62 -11.04 1.67
CA LEU A 159 -3.38 -11.36 2.87
C LEU A 159 -2.50 -12.19 3.82
N VAL A 160 -2.49 -11.79 5.07
CA VAL A 160 -1.95 -12.58 6.18
C VAL A 160 -3.14 -13.16 6.93
N THR A 161 -3.32 -14.47 6.88
CA THR A 161 -4.48 -15.14 7.49
C THR A 161 -4.01 -16.11 8.56
N ALA A 162 -4.71 -16.13 9.69
CA ALA A 162 -4.44 -17.03 10.80
C ALA A 162 -5.71 -17.39 11.54
N HIS A 163 -5.63 -18.42 12.38
CA HIS A 163 -6.69 -18.82 13.29
C HIS A 163 -6.24 -18.56 14.73
N VAL A 164 -7.04 -17.82 15.48
CA VAL A 164 -6.81 -17.55 16.90
C VAL A 164 -7.08 -18.84 17.70
N PRO A 165 -6.16 -19.26 18.59
CA PRO A 165 -6.39 -20.47 19.41
C PRO A 165 -7.69 -20.40 20.19
N GLN A 166 -8.43 -21.51 20.25
CA GLN A 166 -9.70 -21.61 20.97
C GLN A 166 -9.55 -21.38 22.48
N ASN A 167 -8.41 -21.74 23.03
CA ASN A 167 -8.09 -21.59 24.46
C ASN A 167 -7.39 -20.26 24.78
N ALA A 168 -7.31 -19.34 23.85
CA ALA A 168 -6.73 -18.03 24.09
C ALA A 168 -7.60 -17.23 25.06
N LEU A 169 -6.94 -16.49 25.96
CA LEU A 169 -7.59 -15.74 27.02
C LEU A 169 -7.86 -14.30 26.59
N ALA A 170 -8.80 -13.65 27.26
CA ALA A 170 -8.97 -12.20 27.14
C ALA A 170 -7.65 -11.48 27.47
N ASP A 171 -7.45 -10.34 26.82
CA ASP A 171 -6.22 -9.52 26.90
C ASP A 171 -4.97 -10.18 26.29
N ASN A 172 -5.06 -11.40 25.74
CA ASN A 172 -3.97 -11.94 24.95
C ASN A 172 -3.72 -11.08 23.71
N VAL A 173 -2.45 -10.96 23.34
CA VAL A 173 -1.98 -10.29 22.13
C VAL A 173 -1.16 -11.28 21.32
N PHE A 174 -1.52 -11.47 20.04
CA PHE A 174 -0.77 -12.28 19.11
C PHE A 174 -0.15 -11.39 18.03
N LEU A 175 1.06 -11.74 17.61
CA LEU A 175 1.88 -10.94 16.70
C LEU A 175 2.28 -11.79 15.49
N ALA A 176 2.02 -11.28 14.30
CA ALA A 176 2.51 -11.85 13.05
C ALA A 176 3.44 -10.86 12.35
N ASN A 177 4.56 -11.31 11.84
CA ASN A 177 5.52 -10.46 11.12
C ASN A 177 5.63 -10.91 9.67
N ILE A 178 5.17 -10.07 8.76
CA ILE A 178 5.43 -10.21 7.34
C ILE A 178 6.72 -9.48 6.98
N GLN A 179 7.61 -10.17 6.28
CA GLN A 179 8.85 -9.63 5.75
C GLN A 179 8.90 -9.81 4.24
N VAL A 180 9.29 -8.76 3.54
CA VAL A 180 9.47 -8.75 2.09
C VAL A 180 10.88 -8.30 1.78
N LYS A 181 11.63 -9.13 1.04
CA LYS A 181 13.00 -8.87 0.65
C LYS A 181 13.11 -8.75 -0.87
N SER A 182 13.65 -7.64 -1.33
CA SER A 182 14.02 -7.46 -2.73
C SER A 182 15.24 -8.29 -3.11
N THR A 183 15.31 -8.77 -4.34
CA THR A 183 16.52 -9.36 -4.91
C THR A 183 17.61 -8.33 -5.16
N ALA A 184 17.25 -7.04 -5.30
CA ALA A 184 18.21 -5.94 -5.39
C ALA A 184 18.79 -5.64 -3.99
N SER A 185 20.10 -5.73 -3.85
CA SER A 185 20.80 -5.66 -2.56
C SER A 185 20.71 -4.31 -1.85
N ASN A 186 20.40 -3.24 -2.58
CA ASN A 186 20.28 -1.88 -2.06
C ASN A 186 18.89 -1.54 -1.50
N VAL A 187 17.91 -2.44 -1.60
CA VAL A 187 16.58 -2.26 -1.02
C VAL A 187 16.55 -2.91 0.36
N PRO A 188 16.23 -2.17 1.43
CA PRO A 188 16.13 -2.76 2.76
C PRO A 188 14.98 -3.76 2.82
N VAL A 189 15.09 -4.72 3.75
CA VAL A 189 13.99 -5.64 4.04
C VAL A 189 12.82 -4.83 4.61
N LEU A 190 11.66 -4.97 4.01
CA LEU A 190 10.42 -4.39 4.52
C LEU A 190 9.84 -5.35 5.54
N SER A 191 9.51 -4.87 6.72
CA SER A 191 8.94 -5.66 7.81
C SER A 191 7.72 -4.95 8.39
N ARG A 192 6.65 -5.71 8.65
CA ARG A 192 5.44 -5.23 9.34
C ARG A 192 5.01 -6.25 10.36
N ILE A 193 4.69 -5.76 11.55
CA ILE A 193 4.20 -6.57 12.67
C ILE A 193 2.72 -6.25 12.84
N ASP A 194 1.88 -7.20 12.49
CA ASP A 194 0.44 -7.14 12.70
C ASP A 194 0.08 -7.69 14.06
N LYS A 195 -0.96 -7.13 14.68
CA LYS A 195 -1.40 -7.52 16.01
C LYS A 195 -2.86 -7.89 16.02
N VAL A 196 -3.18 -8.89 16.81
CA VAL A 196 -4.56 -9.16 17.21
C VAL A 196 -4.68 -9.10 18.72
N TYR A 197 -5.64 -8.29 19.18
CA TYR A 197 -6.02 -8.17 20.58
C TYR A 197 -7.28 -8.98 20.82
N LEU A 198 -7.26 -9.86 21.84
CA LEU A 198 -8.44 -10.61 22.18
C LEU A 198 -9.34 -9.80 23.10
N THR A 199 -10.61 -9.74 22.72
CA THR A 199 -11.64 -9.12 23.55
C THR A 199 -12.19 -10.12 24.55
N ALA A 200 -12.52 -9.66 25.76
CA ALA A 200 -13.25 -10.48 26.70
C ALA A 200 -14.63 -10.80 26.12
N PRO A 201 -15.04 -12.08 26.12
CA PRO A 201 -16.40 -12.42 25.72
C PRO A 201 -17.39 -11.76 26.66
N ASN A 202 -18.38 -11.06 26.10
CA ASN A 202 -19.50 -10.53 26.88
C ASN A 202 -20.38 -11.68 27.39
N PHE A 203 -20.12 -12.17 28.59
CA PHE A 203 -20.97 -13.15 29.22
C PHE A 203 -22.14 -12.49 29.93
N LYS A 204 -23.34 -12.94 29.61
CA LYS A 204 -24.52 -12.68 30.41
C LYS A 204 -24.82 -13.95 31.19
N LEU A 205 -24.47 -14.00 32.49
CA LEU A 205 -24.83 -15.10 33.35
C LEU A 205 -26.30 -14.93 33.79
N ILE A 206 -27.16 -15.87 33.40
CA ILE A 206 -28.55 -15.94 33.89
C ILE A 206 -28.63 -17.09 34.87
N LYS A 207 -28.68 -16.78 36.16
CA LYS A 207 -28.97 -17.77 37.21
C LYS A 207 -30.47 -17.85 37.38
N LYS A 208 -31.07 -19.00 37.12
CA LYS A 208 -32.48 -19.28 37.33
C LYS A 208 -32.62 -20.17 38.58
N THR A 209 -33.28 -19.68 39.61
CA THR A 209 -33.69 -20.47 40.78
C THR A 209 -35.21 -20.48 40.84
N ASP A 210 -35.77 -21.63 40.95
CA ASP A 210 -37.21 -22.01 41.01
C ASP A 210 -38.26 -20.97 40.62
N ASN A 211 -38.22 -19.75 41.09
CA ASN A 211 -39.19 -18.71 40.73
C ASN A 211 -38.59 -17.31 40.53
N ASN A 212 -37.28 -17.14 40.62
CA ASN A 212 -36.62 -15.84 40.42
C ASN A 212 -35.47 -15.91 39.44
N VAL A 213 -35.46 -14.98 38.51
CA VAL A 213 -34.35 -14.78 37.55
C VAL A 213 -33.51 -13.60 38.05
N TYR A 214 -32.25 -13.85 38.39
CA TYR A 214 -31.30 -12.81 38.72
C TYR A 214 -30.38 -12.62 37.52
N ILE A 215 -30.29 -11.40 36.99
CA ILE A 215 -29.38 -11.01 35.91
C ILE A 215 -28.28 -10.20 36.55
N GLN A 216 -27.03 -10.68 36.45
CA GLN A 216 -25.86 -9.92 36.83
C GLN A 216 -25.15 -9.49 35.55
N SER A 217 -25.06 -8.18 35.33
CA SER A 217 -24.22 -7.60 34.27
C SER A 217 -22.82 -7.34 34.84
N SER A 218 -21.81 -7.78 34.18
CA SER A 218 -20.41 -7.40 34.43
C SER A 218 -20.09 -6.04 33.81
#